data_3d6886cc89e7e9a1081d93905d0ca06d
#
_entry.id   3d6886cc89e7e9a1081d93905d0ca06d
#
_cell.length_a   1.000
_cell.length_b   1.000
_cell.length_c   1.000
_cell.angle_alpha   90.00
_cell.angle_beta   90.00
_cell.angle_gamma   90.00
#
_symmetry.space_group_name_H-M   'P 1'
#
loop_
_entity.id
_entity.type
_entity.pdbx_description
1 polymer ?
#
loop_
_entity_poly.entity_id
_entity_poly.type
_entity_poly.pdbx_seq_one_letter_code
_entity_poly.pdbx_strand_id
1 'polypeptide(L)'
;MATLQGWLQAQMNMNAYFTAINYPVEKHSLMLMAMSDYQSARYGNNFVTGMMMADYGLTPRWTVAIMTEGQKIEGLRTAYGGIHLGTYFHLFRDERLLNLTLYGEYEDLNGAALYKMEIAGIGNGDLTEPLALARKKHVRGFEQRLILYHDWNRLNATFNFIRETVLQAPYGNNYGYALGLFFKSSVMSGSMEGMADMTASPTLSISRLGYGLEIMGALGNNHRFFSNLDAQQHYLGAVLQYIISSHWSLRVEPSIGLSEVSDPFMLRTGLTYMFGPSTSGAMKMDQ
;
A
#
# COMPACT_ATOMS: atom_id res chain seq x y z
N MET A 1 -1.88 -33.98 3.25
CA MET A 1 -2.73 -33.01 3.99
C MET A 1 -2.16 -31.57 4.01
N ALA A 2 -0.90 -31.34 3.69
CA ALA A 2 -0.30 -29.99 3.67
C ALA A 2 -0.69 -29.10 2.47
N THR A 3 -1.23 -29.67 1.41
CA THR A 3 -1.49 -28.96 0.15
C THR A 3 -2.80 -28.18 0.09
N LEU A 4 -3.83 -28.57 0.84
CA LEU A 4 -5.12 -27.87 0.85
C LEU A 4 -5.10 -26.55 1.62
N GLN A 5 -4.30 -26.45 2.69
CA GLN A 5 -4.16 -25.22 3.47
C GLN A 5 -3.42 -24.11 2.73
N GLY A 6 -2.45 -24.44 1.89
CA GLY A 6 -1.69 -23.47 1.11
C GLY A 6 -2.52 -22.74 0.06
N TRP A 7 -3.46 -23.42 -0.58
CA TRP A 7 -4.25 -22.85 -1.68
C TRP A 7 -5.39 -21.94 -1.22
N LEU A 8 -5.95 -22.18 -0.05
CA LEU A 8 -6.97 -21.29 0.55
C LEU A 8 -6.35 -20.04 1.20
N GLN A 9 -5.10 -20.12 1.66
CA GLN A 9 -4.39 -18.96 2.19
C GLN A 9 -4.07 -17.93 1.11
N ALA A 10 -3.78 -18.36 -0.11
CA ALA A 10 -3.32 -17.46 -1.18
C ALA A 10 -4.42 -16.48 -1.64
N GLN A 11 -5.67 -16.90 -1.71
CA GLN A 11 -6.79 -16.02 -2.13
C GLN A 11 -7.16 -14.93 -1.12
N MET A 12 -6.75 -15.05 0.14
CA MET A 12 -7.08 -14.09 1.20
C MET A 12 -5.91 -13.22 1.63
N ASN A 13 -4.74 -13.39 1.03
CA ASN A 13 -3.57 -12.56 1.30
C ASN A 13 -3.65 -11.22 0.55
N MET A 14 -4.68 -10.44 0.85
CA MET A 14 -4.76 -9.06 0.40
C MET A 14 -3.81 -8.23 1.25
N ASN A 15 -3.07 -7.32 0.61
CA ASN A 15 -2.23 -6.38 1.33
C ASN A 15 -3.07 -5.60 2.36
N ALA A 16 -2.69 -5.69 3.62
CA ALA A 16 -3.42 -5.07 4.72
C ALA A 16 -3.03 -3.60 4.94
N TYR A 17 -1.81 -3.24 4.55
CA TYR A 17 -1.25 -1.92 4.76
C TYR A 17 -1.56 -0.97 3.62
N PHE A 18 -1.34 0.31 3.84
CA PHE A 18 -1.45 1.33 2.80
C PHE A 18 -0.10 1.70 2.20
N THR A 19 0.94 1.77 3.00
CA THR A 19 2.27 2.16 2.54
C THR A 19 3.22 0.97 2.47
N ALA A 20 3.23 0.14 3.50
CA ALA A 20 3.98 -1.11 3.47
C ALA A 20 3.29 -2.08 2.51
N ILE A 21 4.09 -2.75 1.68
CA ILE A 21 3.62 -3.74 0.72
C ILE A 21 4.16 -5.10 1.18
N ASN A 22 3.35 -6.14 1.11
CA ASN A 22 3.80 -7.46 1.57
C ASN A 22 3.46 -8.59 0.61
N TYR A 23 2.26 -8.65 0.03
CA TYR A 23 1.86 -9.79 -0.76
C TYR A 23 1.75 -9.49 -2.25
N PRO A 24 2.17 -10.44 -3.12
CA PRO A 24 1.89 -10.40 -4.55
C PRO A 24 0.45 -10.78 -4.84
N VAL A 25 -0.02 -10.38 -5.98
CA VAL A 25 -1.24 -10.91 -6.55
C VAL A 25 -0.96 -12.29 -7.15
N GLU A 26 -1.84 -13.25 -6.90
CA GLU A 26 -1.71 -14.60 -7.46
C GLU A 26 -1.69 -14.60 -8.99
N LYS A 27 -1.03 -15.62 -9.53
CA LYS A 27 -0.99 -15.83 -10.98
C LYS A 27 -2.39 -15.87 -11.58
N HIS A 28 -2.61 -15.09 -12.64
CA HIS A 28 -3.89 -14.93 -13.35
C HIS A 28 -5.03 -14.32 -12.53
N SER A 29 -4.74 -13.75 -11.38
CA SER A 29 -5.67 -12.93 -10.61
C SER A 29 -5.49 -11.45 -10.91
N LEU A 30 -6.58 -10.70 -10.85
CA LEU A 30 -6.61 -9.25 -10.97
C LEU A 30 -7.17 -8.67 -9.67
N MET A 31 -6.42 -7.80 -9.05
CA MET A 31 -6.85 -7.00 -7.91
C MET A 31 -7.17 -5.58 -8.37
N LEU A 32 -8.36 -5.11 -8.06
CA LEU A 32 -8.73 -3.72 -8.22
C LEU A 32 -8.84 -3.05 -6.85
N MET A 33 -8.31 -1.85 -6.73
CA MET A 33 -8.34 -1.10 -5.48
C MET A 33 -8.71 0.36 -5.74
N ALA A 34 -9.68 0.84 -4.96
CA ALA A 34 -10.01 2.26 -4.86
C ALA A 34 -9.55 2.74 -3.47
N MET A 35 -8.74 3.79 -3.45
CA MET A 35 -8.21 4.36 -2.20
C MET A 35 -8.51 5.84 -2.13
N SER A 36 -8.59 6.36 -0.91
CA SER A 36 -8.69 7.78 -0.64
C SER A 36 -7.89 8.13 0.60
N ASP A 37 -7.07 9.16 0.50
CA ASP A 37 -6.26 9.69 1.58
C ASP A 37 -6.70 11.12 1.87
N TYR A 38 -7.32 11.36 3.03
CA TYR A 38 -7.55 12.69 3.57
C TYR A 38 -6.37 13.10 4.43
N GLN A 39 -5.88 14.30 4.24
CA GLN A 39 -4.78 14.86 5.01
C GLN A 39 -5.14 16.24 5.57
N SER A 40 -5.04 16.35 6.89
CA SER A 40 -5.12 17.62 7.59
C SER A 40 -3.74 18.25 7.60
N ALA A 41 -3.50 19.15 6.67
CA ALA A 41 -2.17 19.73 6.47
C ALA A 41 -1.77 20.63 7.65
N ARG A 42 -0.54 20.44 8.14
CA ARG A 42 0.05 21.35 9.15
C ARG A 42 0.32 22.74 8.54
N TYR A 43 0.72 22.74 7.28
CA TYR A 43 1.03 23.96 6.53
C TYR A 43 0.27 23.92 5.21
N GLY A 44 -0.56 24.94 4.96
CA GLY A 44 -1.36 25.02 3.75
C GLY A 44 -2.80 24.53 3.93
N ASN A 45 -3.40 24.03 2.87
CA ASN A 45 -4.79 23.60 2.84
C ASN A 45 -4.91 22.10 2.96
N ASN A 46 -5.93 21.64 3.66
CA ASN A 46 -6.28 20.22 3.68
C ASN A 46 -6.55 19.69 2.28
N PHE A 47 -6.29 18.42 2.07
CA PHE A 47 -6.52 17.81 0.78
C PHE A 47 -7.00 16.35 0.87
N VAL A 48 -7.59 15.90 -0.22
CA VAL A 48 -7.96 14.51 -0.43
C VAL A 48 -7.32 14.04 -1.73
N THR A 49 -6.61 12.92 -1.68
CA THR A 49 -6.14 12.20 -2.87
C THR A 49 -7.03 10.97 -3.08
N GLY A 50 -7.55 10.80 -4.28
CA GLY A 50 -8.25 9.59 -4.69
C GLY A 50 -7.39 8.80 -5.66
N MET A 51 -7.27 7.48 -5.46
CA MET A 51 -6.42 6.59 -6.25
C MET A 51 -7.21 5.38 -6.71
N MET A 52 -6.95 4.94 -7.95
CA MET A 52 -7.47 3.70 -8.52
C MET A 52 -6.27 2.88 -8.98
N MET A 53 -6.18 1.63 -8.51
CA MET A 53 -5.08 0.73 -8.81
C MET A 53 -5.60 -0.60 -9.35
N ALA A 54 -4.87 -1.19 -10.29
CA ALA A 54 -5.10 -2.52 -10.81
C ALA A 54 -3.78 -3.30 -10.82
N ASP A 55 -3.73 -4.42 -10.10
CA ASP A 55 -2.59 -5.32 -10.03
C ASP A 55 -2.93 -6.65 -10.68
N TYR A 56 -2.07 -7.14 -11.57
CA TYR A 56 -2.25 -8.41 -12.26
C TYR A 56 -1.07 -9.36 -12.05
N GLY A 57 -1.36 -10.55 -11.57
CA GLY A 57 -0.38 -11.62 -11.39
C GLY A 57 -0.03 -12.32 -12.71
N LEU A 58 1.12 -11.98 -13.30
CA LEU A 58 1.62 -12.62 -14.53
C LEU A 58 2.12 -14.03 -14.28
N THR A 59 2.86 -14.23 -13.21
CA THR A 59 3.41 -15.51 -12.75
C THR A 59 3.27 -15.63 -11.24
N PRO A 60 3.56 -16.78 -10.62
CA PRO A 60 3.56 -16.89 -9.16
C PRO A 60 4.57 -15.97 -8.45
N ARG A 61 5.47 -15.32 -9.20
CA ARG A 61 6.52 -14.46 -8.67
C ARG A 61 6.49 -13.05 -9.21
N TRP A 62 5.69 -12.78 -10.22
CA TRP A 62 5.73 -11.51 -10.94
C TRP A 62 4.33 -10.92 -11.08
N THR A 63 4.13 -9.75 -10.50
CA THR A 63 2.91 -8.94 -10.58
C THR A 63 3.25 -7.62 -11.28
N VAL A 64 2.34 -7.13 -12.11
CA VAL A 64 2.39 -5.79 -12.69
C VAL A 64 1.22 -4.97 -12.14
N ALA A 65 1.46 -3.68 -11.99
CA ALA A 65 0.52 -2.73 -11.41
C ALA A 65 0.37 -1.50 -12.30
N ILE A 66 -0.82 -0.96 -12.34
CA ILE A 66 -1.11 0.38 -12.87
C ILE A 66 -1.94 1.11 -11.84
N MET A 67 -1.57 2.36 -11.57
CA MET A 67 -2.31 3.23 -10.68
C MET A 67 -2.53 4.60 -11.35
N THR A 68 -3.66 5.21 -11.07
CA THR A 68 -3.97 6.58 -11.45
C THR A 68 -4.54 7.33 -10.25
N GLU A 69 -4.26 8.61 -10.16
CA GLU A 69 -4.67 9.42 -9.05
C GLU A 69 -5.22 10.78 -9.43
N GLY A 70 -6.01 11.34 -8.53
CA GLY A 70 -6.51 12.69 -8.60
C GLY A 70 -6.54 13.31 -7.22
N GLN A 71 -6.40 14.62 -7.14
CA GLN A 71 -6.34 15.33 -5.88
C GLN A 71 -7.32 16.49 -5.84
N LYS A 72 -7.98 16.63 -4.68
CA LYS A 72 -8.80 17.77 -4.32
C LYS A 72 -8.16 18.49 -3.15
N ILE A 73 -7.71 19.72 -3.37
CA ILE A 73 -7.19 20.59 -2.32
C ILE A 73 -8.33 21.54 -1.93
N GLU A 74 -8.48 21.80 -0.63
CA GLU A 74 -9.46 22.74 -0.10
C GLU A 74 -9.36 24.10 -0.79
N GLY A 75 -10.49 24.66 -1.19
CA GLY A 75 -10.56 25.94 -1.93
C GLY A 75 -10.16 25.86 -3.41
N LEU A 76 -9.70 24.71 -3.94
CA LEU A 76 -9.29 24.54 -5.32
C LEU A 76 -10.15 23.52 -6.07
N ARG A 77 -10.01 23.46 -7.39
CA ARG A 77 -10.66 22.43 -8.21
C ARG A 77 -9.92 21.10 -8.10
N THR A 78 -10.65 20.01 -8.24
CA THR A 78 -10.05 18.68 -8.40
C THR A 78 -9.17 18.66 -9.65
N ALA A 79 -8.01 18.05 -9.54
CA ALA A 79 -7.07 17.90 -10.63
C ALA A 79 -6.61 16.44 -10.73
N TYR A 80 -6.33 16.00 -11.95
CA TYR A 80 -5.66 14.75 -12.22
C TYR A 80 -4.23 14.81 -11.66
N GLY A 81 -3.84 13.81 -10.87
CA GLY A 81 -2.55 13.75 -10.19
C GLY A 81 -1.47 13.07 -11.02
N GLY A 82 -1.79 11.96 -11.66
CA GLY A 82 -0.80 11.23 -12.45
C GLY A 82 -1.14 9.78 -12.71
N ILE A 83 -0.18 9.09 -13.32
CA ILE A 83 -0.20 7.66 -13.59
C ILE A 83 1.08 7.01 -13.06
N HIS A 84 0.94 5.81 -12.52
CA HIS A 84 2.04 5.01 -12.02
C HIS A 84 2.02 3.64 -12.71
N LEU A 85 3.19 3.13 -13.05
CA LEU A 85 3.38 1.82 -13.66
C LEU A 85 4.36 1.03 -12.79
N GLY A 86 3.85 0.05 -12.07
CA GLY A 86 4.60 -0.70 -11.07
C GLY A 86 4.82 -2.16 -11.44
N THR A 87 5.79 -2.77 -10.81
CA THR A 87 6.05 -4.19 -10.90
C THR A 87 6.64 -4.74 -9.61
N TYR A 88 6.19 -5.95 -9.23
CA TYR A 88 6.67 -6.68 -8.06
C TYR A 88 7.32 -7.98 -8.50
N PHE A 89 8.49 -8.28 -7.99
CA PHE A 89 9.19 -9.53 -8.24
C PHE A 89 9.58 -10.22 -6.94
N HIS A 90 8.96 -11.40 -6.66
CA HIS A 90 9.27 -12.22 -5.51
C HIS A 90 10.50 -13.07 -5.77
N LEU A 91 11.50 -12.98 -4.90
CA LEU A 91 12.70 -13.79 -5.06
C LEU A 91 12.45 -15.27 -4.80
N PHE A 92 11.59 -15.60 -3.85
CA PHE A 92 11.33 -16.99 -3.46
C PHE A 92 9.94 -17.44 -3.94
N ARG A 93 9.81 -18.71 -4.34
CA ARG A 93 8.53 -19.32 -4.70
C ARG A 93 7.75 -19.75 -3.47
N ASP A 94 8.47 -20.28 -2.50
CA ASP A 94 7.91 -20.84 -1.28
C ASP A 94 8.16 -19.87 -0.13
N GLU A 95 7.25 -19.84 0.81
CA GLU A 95 7.37 -19.04 2.01
C GLU A 95 8.61 -19.47 2.83
N ARG A 96 9.39 -18.50 3.25
CA ARG A 96 10.60 -18.66 4.02
C ARG A 96 10.52 -17.90 5.32
N LEU A 97 11.50 -18.13 6.23
CA LEU A 97 11.64 -17.34 7.45
C LEU A 97 11.72 -15.81 7.16
N LEU A 98 12.28 -15.45 6.00
CA LEU A 98 12.31 -14.09 5.53
C LEU A 98 12.02 -14.09 4.03
N ASN A 99 10.90 -13.49 3.64
CA ASN A 99 10.50 -13.34 2.26
C ASN A 99 11.00 -11.99 1.73
N LEU A 100 11.44 -11.99 0.50
CA LEU A 100 12.02 -10.82 -0.17
C LEU A 100 11.31 -10.56 -1.49
N THR A 101 10.85 -9.33 -1.65
CA THR A 101 10.26 -8.80 -2.88
C THR A 101 11.01 -7.55 -3.32
N LEU A 102 11.28 -7.45 -4.59
CA LEU A 102 11.72 -6.22 -5.24
C LEU A 102 10.52 -5.54 -5.90
N TYR A 103 10.40 -4.26 -5.69
CA TYR A 103 9.41 -3.42 -6.34
C TYR A 103 10.08 -2.32 -7.14
N GLY A 104 9.53 -1.99 -8.30
CA GLY A 104 9.90 -0.83 -9.08
C GLY A 104 8.67 -0.18 -9.67
N GLU A 105 8.58 1.15 -9.62
CA GLU A 105 7.47 1.94 -10.15
C GLU A 105 7.99 3.15 -10.90
N TYR A 106 7.50 3.35 -12.11
CA TYR A 106 7.65 4.58 -12.86
C TYR A 106 6.43 5.45 -12.61
N GLU A 107 6.67 6.72 -12.32
CA GLU A 107 5.67 7.73 -12.01
C GLU A 107 5.73 8.87 -13.01
N ASP A 108 4.55 9.28 -13.49
CA ASP A 108 4.36 10.44 -14.34
C ASP A 108 3.29 11.34 -13.70
N LEU A 109 3.75 12.35 -12.94
CA LEU A 109 2.94 13.14 -12.02
C LEU A 109 2.82 14.58 -12.48
N ASN A 110 1.67 15.18 -12.27
CA ASN A 110 1.50 16.62 -12.40
C ASN A 110 1.54 17.32 -11.02
N GLY A 111 1.50 18.63 -10.98
CA GLY A 111 1.65 19.39 -9.75
C GLY A 111 0.62 19.11 -8.65
N ALA A 112 -0.52 18.50 -8.98
CA ALA A 112 -1.50 18.12 -7.96
C ALA A 112 -0.98 16.98 -7.07
N ALA A 113 -0.18 16.07 -7.61
CA ALA A 113 0.42 14.97 -6.86
C ALA A 113 1.48 15.41 -5.85
N LEU A 114 2.01 16.64 -5.97
CA LEU A 114 2.98 17.19 -5.01
C LEU A 114 2.41 17.39 -3.60
N TYR A 115 1.09 17.33 -3.47
CA TYR A 115 0.40 17.41 -2.17
C TYR A 115 -0.06 16.04 -1.66
N LYS A 116 0.24 14.99 -2.38
CA LYS A 116 0.05 13.62 -1.93
C LYS A 116 1.05 13.32 -0.81
N MET A 117 0.69 12.47 0.11
CA MET A 117 1.64 11.94 1.07
C MET A 117 2.60 10.99 0.38
N GLU A 118 3.73 11.50 0.03
CA GLU A 118 4.90 10.74 -0.41
C GLU A 118 5.84 10.57 0.77
N ILE A 119 6.19 9.35 1.12
CA ILE A 119 7.11 9.09 2.23
C ILE A 119 8.54 9.36 1.82
N ALA A 120 8.88 8.97 0.62
CA ALA A 120 10.14 9.32 -0.01
C ALA A 120 9.81 9.92 -1.37
N GLY A 121 10.36 11.07 -1.69
CA GLY A 121 10.25 11.58 -3.02
C GLY A 121 9.72 13.00 -3.17
N ILE A 122 9.10 13.25 -4.31
CA ILE A 122 8.77 14.57 -4.82
C ILE A 122 7.76 15.29 -3.93
N GLY A 123 6.84 14.55 -3.34
CA GLY A 123 5.78 15.10 -2.50
C GLY A 123 6.24 15.63 -1.14
N ASN A 124 7.39 15.18 -0.65
CA ASN A 124 8.03 15.72 0.57
C ASN A 124 8.64 17.11 0.36
N GLY A 125 8.50 17.62 -0.85
CA GLY A 125 9.20 18.85 -1.20
C GLY A 125 8.50 20.06 -0.73
N ASP A 126 8.70 21.03 -1.34
CA ASP A 126 8.58 22.43 -1.24
C ASP A 126 7.14 22.89 -0.93
N LEU A 127 6.69 22.67 0.28
CA LEU A 127 5.46 23.29 0.83
C LEU A 127 5.53 24.83 0.78
N THR A 128 6.71 25.39 0.42
CA THR A 128 6.93 26.82 0.28
C THR A 128 6.55 27.36 -1.11
N GLU A 129 6.37 26.48 -2.12
CA GLU A 129 5.94 26.96 -3.43
C GLU A 129 4.47 27.36 -3.44
N PRO A 130 4.11 28.48 -4.09
CA PRO A 130 2.72 28.81 -4.30
C PRO A 130 1.98 27.69 -5.03
N LEU A 131 0.85 27.25 -4.50
CA LEU A 131 0.00 26.19 -5.02
C LEU A 131 -0.21 26.25 -6.54
N ALA A 132 -0.39 27.46 -7.10
CA ALA A 132 -0.62 27.65 -8.53
C ALA A 132 0.60 27.27 -9.38
N LEU A 133 1.82 27.44 -8.85
CA LEU A 133 3.05 27.06 -9.54
C LEU A 133 3.32 25.56 -9.39
N ALA A 134 3.15 25.02 -8.20
CA ALA A 134 3.29 23.57 -7.95
C ALA A 134 2.36 22.76 -8.88
N ARG A 135 1.11 23.19 -9.05
CA ARG A 135 0.14 22.52 -9.93
C ARG A 135 0.47 22.57 -11.42
N LYS A 136 1.41 23.38 -11.84
CA LYS A 136 1.88 23.45 -13.25
C LYS A 136 3.10 22.57 -13.50
N LYS A 137 3.75 22.09 -12.46
CA LYS A 137 4.92 21.21 -12.61
C LYS A 137 4.47 19.84 -13.09
N HIS A 138 5.26 19.27 -13.96
CA HIS A 138 5.18 17.89 -14.41
C HIS A 138 6.45 17.18 -13.96
N VAL A 139 6.34 16.09 -13.25
CA VAL A 139 7.48 15.41 -12.63
C VAL A 139 7.42 13.92 -12.95
N ARG A 140 8.57 13.35 -13.27
CA ARG A 140 8.74 11.92 -13.48
C ARG A 140 9.65 11.36 -12.41
N GLY A 141 9.18 10.27 -11.79
CA GLY A 141 9.88 9.56 -10.74
C GLY A 141 10.14 8.11 -11.11
N PHE A 142 11.07 7.53 -10.39
CA PHE A 142 11.25 6.09 -10.35
C PHE A 142 11.44 5.66 -8.90
N GLU A 143 10.43 4.99 -8.37
CA GLU A 143 10.48 4.41 -7.04
C GLU A 143 11.01 2.98 -7.07
N GLN A 144 11.80 2.63 -6.07
CA GLN A 144 12.30 1.27 -5.82
C GLN A 144 12.03 0.92 -4.36
N ARG A 145 11.54 -0.31 -4.13
CA ARG A 145 11.41 -0.82 -2.76
C ARG A 145 12.09 -2.18 -2.61
N LEU A 146 12.78 -2.31 -1.50
CA LEU A 146 13.18 -3.60 -0.96
C LEU A 146 12.17 -3.97 0.12
N ILE A 147 11.40 -5.02 -0.10
CA ILE A 147 10.30 -5.44 0.76
C ILE A 147 10.70 -6.74 1.45
N LEU A 148 10.76 -6.71 2.77
CA LEU A 148 11.02 -7.85 3.63
C LEU A 148 9.78 -8.16 4.43
N TYR A 149 9.32 -9.41 4.45
CA TYR A 149 8.16 -9.77 5.26
C TYR A 149 8.23 -11.21 5.76
N HIS A 150 7.49 -11.45 6.85
CA HIS A 150 7.27 -12.79 7.38
C HIS A 150 5.89 -12.91 8.02
N ASP A 151 5.34 -14.13 7.91
CA ASP A 151 4.06 -14.51 8.50
C ASP A 151 4.28 -15.55 9.60
N TRP A 152 3.85 -15.20 10.81
CA TRP A 152 3.74 -16.15 11.93
C TRP A 152 2.27 -16.46 12.16
N ASN A 153 1.73 -17.47 11.49
CA ASN A 153 0.30 -17.80 11.58
C ASN A 153 -0.60 -16.58 11.32
N ARG A 154 -1.09 -15.94 12.39
CA ARG A 154 -1.96 -14.75 12.30
C ARG A 154 -1.21 -13.43 12.32
N LEU A 155 0.04 -13.42 12.67
CA LEU A 155 0.84 -12.19 12.72
C LEU A 155 1.65 -12.04 11.45
N ASN A 156 1.52 -10.91 10.78
CA ASN A 156 2.40 -10.47 9.70
C ASN A 156 3.29 -9.35 10.20
N ALA A 157 4.57 -9.40 9.88
CA ALA A 157 5.47 -8.27 9.99
C ALA A 157 6.08 -7.99 8.62
N THR A 158 6.13 -6.73 8.23
CA THR A 158 6.71 -6.30 6.96
C THR A 158 7.55 -5.05 7.15
N PHE A 159 8.62 -4.94 6.37
CA PHE A 159 9.47 -3.77 6.28
C PHE A 159 9.73 -3.45 4.82
N ASN A 160 9.57 -2.19 4.45
CA ASN A 160 9.90 -1.66 3.14
C ASN A 160 10.97 -0.59 3.29
N PHE A 161 12.09 -0.75 2.59
CA PHE A 161 13.04 0.32 2.34
C PHE A 161 12.72 0.92 0.98
N ILE A 162 12.52 2.23 0.94
CA ILE A 162 12.03 2.96 -0.22
C ILE A 162 13.14 3.89 -0.69
N ARG A 163 13.38 3.89 -2.00
CA ARG A 163 14.22 4.87 -2.68
C ARG A 163 13.46 5.42 -3.86
N GLU A 164 13.38 6.73 -3.97
CA GLU A 164 12.80 7.41 -5.11
C GLU A 164 13.83 8.30 -5.79
N THR A 165 13.83 8.26 -7.12
CA THR A 165 14.71 9.04 -7.98
C THR A 165 13.88 9.95 -8.87
N VAL A 166 14.06 11.25 -8.77
CA VAL A 166 13.47 12.23 -9.69
C VAL A 166 14.26 12.22 -10.99
N LEU A 167 13.62 11.87 -12.11
CA LEU A 167 14.31 11.65 -13.39
C LEU A 167 14.71 12.94 -14.12
N GLN A 168 14.11 14.08 -13.79
CA GLN A 168 14.24 15.33 -14.54
C GLN A 168 15.20 16.35 -13.95
N ALA A 169 15.78 16.06 -12.80
CA ALA A 169 16.50 17.09 -12.10
C ALA A 169 17.76 16.58 -11.42
N PRO A 170 18.71 17.47 -11.07
CA PRO A 170 19.83 17.13 -10.24
C PRO A 170 19.43 16.87 -8.77
N TYR A 171 18.16 16.55 -8.51
CA TYR A 171 17.59 16.49 -7.17
C TYR A 171 18.01 15.27 -6.34
N GLY A 172 18.70 14.33 -6.95
CA GLY A 172 19.21 13.17 -6.22
C GLY A 172 18.13 12.15 -5.90
N ASN A 173 18.47 11.23 -5.00
CA ASN A 173 17.53 10.22 -4.51
C ASN A 173 17.00 10.64 -3.14
N ASN A 174 15.73 10.35 -2.90
CA ASN A 174 15.08 10.41 -1.61
C ASN A 174 14.92 9.00 -1.05
N TYR A 175 14.92 8.88 0.27
CA TYR A 175 14.81 7.59 0.96
C TYR A 175 13.71 7.65 2.00
N GLY A 176 13.03 6.52 2.15
CA GLY A 176 11.99 6.35 3.14
C GLY A 176 11.90 4.92 3.64
N TYR A 177 10.99 4.70 4.56
CA TYR A 177 10.69 3.39 5.11
C TYR A 177 9.21 3.25 5.43
N ALA A 178 8.74 2.02 5.43
CA ALA A 178 7.47 1.64 6.04
C ALA A 178 7.65 0.31 6.79
N LEU A 179 7.16 0.24 8.01
CA LEU A 179 7.19 -0.92 8.88
C LEU A 179 5.77 -1.21 9.34
N GLY A 180 5.28 -2.42 9.10
CA GLY A 180 3.95 -2.86 9.47
C GLY A 180 3.97 -4.08 10.38
N LEU A 181 3.06 -4.11 11.33
CA LEU A 181 2.75 -5.26 12.16
C LEU A 181 1.24 -5.46 12.17
N PHE A 182 0.76 -6.60 11.66
CA PHE A 182 -0.65 -6.83 11.42
C PHE A 182 -1.11 -8.19 11.89
N PHE A 183 -2.18 -8.20 12.66
CA PHE A 183 -2.89 -9.41 13.07
C PHE A 183 -4.01 -9.71 12.08
N LYS A 184 -3.81 -10.75 11.28
CA LYS A 184 -4.79 -11.22 10.29
C LYS A 184 -6.08 -11.66 10.98
N SER A 185 -7.20 -11.42 10.33
CA SER A 185 -8.49 -11.97 10.74
C SER A 185 -8.46 -13.51 10.73
N SER A 186 -9.34 -14.16 11.46
CA SER A 186 -9.44 -15.63 11.46
C SER A 186 -9.76 -16.18 10.06
N VAL A 187 -10.52 -15.43 9.28
CA VAL A 187 -10.80 -15.76 7.88
C VAL A 187 -9.53 -15.76 7.03
N MET A 188 -8.67 -14.75 7.17
CA MET A 188 -7.40 -14.65 6.43
C MET A 188 -6.38 -15.71 6.86
N SER A 189 -6.43 -16.16 8.11
CA SER A 189 -5.50 -17.18 8.61
C SER A 189 -5.89 -18.61 8.23
N GLY A 190 -6.99 -18.80 7.49
CA GLY A 190 -7.46 -20.12 7.05
C GLY A 190 -7.96 -21.00 8.19
N SER A 191 -8.37 -20.43 9.33
CA SER A 191 -8.95 -21.20 10.42
C SER A 191 -10.30 -21.81 10.02
N MET A 192 -10.62 -23.00 10.54
CA MET A 192 -11.90 -23.68 10.23
C MET A 192 -13.12 -22.81 10.64
N GLU A 193 -13.03 -22.09 11.74
CA GLU A 193 -14.06 -21.13 12.18
C GLU A 193 -14.23 -19.96 11.19
N GLY A 194 -13.13 -19.41 10.68
CA GLY A 194 -13.15 -18.35 9.67
C GLY A 194 -13.76 -18.78 8.34
N MET A 195 -13.53 -20.02 7.92
CA MET A 195 -14.13 -20.56 6.69
C MET A 195 -15.65 -20.79 6.84
N ALA A 196 -16.10 -21.27 7.98
CA ALA A 196 -17.53 -21.41 8.27
C ALA A 196 -18.25 -20.06 8.29
N ASP A 197 -17.61 -19.00 8.81
CA ASP A 197 -18.15 -17.65 8.85
C ASP A 197 -18.28 -17.01 7.46
N MET A 198 -17.43 -17.37 6.50
CA MET A 198 -17.53 -16.88 5.11
C MET A 198 -18.76 -17.41 4.37
N THR A 199 -19.26 -18.58 4.72
CA THR A 199 -20.46 -19.19 4.14
C THR A 199 -21.74 -18.75 4.87
N ALA A 200 -21.64 -18.20 6.06
CA ALA A 200 -22.76 -17.65 6.81
C ALA A 200 -23.22 -16.29 6.22
N SER A 201 -24.46 -15.91 6.53
CA SER A 201 -25.03 -14.60 6.14
C SER A 201 -24.08 -13.44 6.48
N PRO A 202 -24.13 -12.31 5.74
CA PRO A 202 -23.23 -11.16 5.92
C PRO A 202 -23.53 -10.40 7.22
N THR A 203 -23.34 -11.06 8.35
CA THR A 203 -23.39 -10.42 9.68
C THR A 203 -22.01 -9.88 10.01
N LEU A 204 -21.95 -8.73 10.69
CA LEU A 204 -20.72 -8.19 11.23
C LEU A 204 -20.10 -9.20 12.20
N SER A 205 -18.93 -9.74 11.86
CA SER A 205 -18.23 -10.72 12.68
C SER A 205 -16.79 -10.28 12.96
N ILE A 206 -16.35 -10.44 14.20
CA ILE A 206 -14.99 -10.14 14.63
C ILE A 206 -13.97 -11.06 13.93
N SER A 207 -14.38 -12.28 13.55
CA SER A 207 -13.53 -13.22 12.80
C SER A 207 -13.05 -12.66 11.46
N ARG A 208 -13.77 -11.68 10.89
CA ARG A 208 -13.47 -10.98 9.64
C ARG A 208 -12.62 -9.73 9.82
N LEU A 209 -12.36 -9.32 11.06
CA LEU A 209 -11.58 -8.13 11.37
C LEU A 209 -10.11 -8.48 11.56
N GLY A 210 -9.24 -7.90 10.75
CA GLY A 210 -7.80 -7.80 10.96
C GLY A 210 -7.43 -6.41 11.45
N TYR A 211 -6.35 -6.29 12.21
CA TYR A 211 -5.89 -5.02 12.75
C TYR A 211 -4.38 -5.00 12.93
N GLY A 212 -3.81 -3.81 12.90
CA GLY A 212 -2.37 -3.66 13.04
C GLY A 212 -1.94 -2.22 13.22
N LEU A 213 -0.64 -2.04 13.14
CA LEU A 213 0.03 -0.74 13.16
C LEU A 213 0.95 -0.64 11.95
N GLU A 214 1.02 0.56 11.39
CA GLU A 214 1.97 0.93 10.37
C GLU A 214 2.74 2.17 10.83
N ILE A 215 4.07 2.12 10.78
CA ILE A 215 4.93 3.28 10.98
C ILE A 215 5.69 3.54 9.71
N MET A 216 5.72 4.78 9.25
CA MET A 216 6.31 5.16 7.99
C MET A 216 6.92 6.55 8.07
N GLY A 217 7.92 6.80 7.22
CA GLY A 217 8.56 8.12 7.23
C GLY A 217 9.70 8.24 6.25
N ALA A 218 10.17 9.48 6.10
CA ALA A 218 11.31 9.82 5.28
C ALA A 218 12.62 9.65 6.06
N LEU A 219 13.67 9.25 5.34
CA LEU A 219 15.04 9.10 5.85
C LEU A 219 15.99 10.17 5.29
N GLY A 220 15.45 11.12 4.52
CA GLY A 220 16.22 12.15 3.87
C GLY A 220 16.64 11.81 2.45
N ASN A 221 17.70 12.43 1.96
CA ASN A 221 18.20 12.31 0.60
C ASN A 221 19.71 11.96 0.56
N ASN A 222 20.31 11.88 -0.62
CA ASN A 222 21.74 11.56 -0.80
C ASN A 222 22.69 12.45 0.01
N HIS A 223 22.31 13.69 0.28
CA HIS A 223 23.17 14.65 0.99
C HIS A 223 22.92 14.66 2.49
N ARG A 224 21.75 14.20 2.92
CA ARG A 224 21.28 14.23 4.31
C ARG A 224 20.56 12.93 4.67
N PHE A 225 21.20 11.81 4.42
CA PHE A 225 20.68 10.50 4.78
C PHE A 225 20.80 10.27 6.28
N PHE A 226 19.71 9.85 6.94
CA PHE A 226 19.60 9.63 8.39
C PHE A 226 19.96 10.85 9.25
N SER A 227 20.09 12.02 8.66
CA SER A 227 20.37 13.23 9.42
C SER A 227 19.07 14.00 9.68
N ASN A 228 18.94 14.50 10.90
CA ASN A 228 17.85 15.39 11.30
C ASN A 228 16.45 14.78 11.04
N LEU A 229 16.17 13.63 11.66
CA LEU A 229 14.89 12.92 11.51
C LEU A 229 13.68 13.76 11.94
N ASP A 230 13.87 14.68 12.92
CA ASP A 230 12.81 15.58 13.36
C ASP A 230 12.36 16.56 12.26
N ALA A 231 13.22 16.82 11.27
CA ALA A 231 12.90 17.61 10.09
C ALA A 231 12.35 16.76 8.92
N GLN A 232 12.10 15.49 9.13
CA GLN A 232 11.49 14.57 8.16
C GLN A 232 10.08 14.20 8.62
N GLN A 233 9.21 13.89 7.67
CA GLN A 233 7.86 13.44 7.98
C GLN A 233 7.88 12.00 8.47
N HIS A 234 7.21 11.74 9.59
CA HIS A 234 7.00 10.41 10.16
C HIS A 234 5.57 10.28 10.65
N TYR A 235 4.96 9.12 10.43
CA TYR A 235 3.57 8.86 10.79
C TYR A 235 3.44 7.51 11.48
N LEU A 236 2.47 7.43 12.39
CA LEU A 236 2.01 6.17 12.98
C LEU A 236 0.53 6.01 12.67
N GLY A 237 0.18 4.92 12.00
CA GLY A 237 -1.17 4.55 11.61
C GLY A 237 -1.68 3.31 12.33
N ALA A 238 -2.97 3.29 12.64
CA ALA A 238 -3.68 2.11 13.12
C ALA A 238 -4.46 1.51 11.95
N VAL A 239 -4.03 0.36 11.43
CA VAL A 239 -4.66 -0.30 10.29
C VAL A 239 -5.79 -1.20 10.76
N LEU A 240 -6.96 -1.03 10.17
CA LEU A 240 -8.13 -1.91 10.32
C LEU A 240 -8.51 -2.44 8.94
N GLN A 241 -8.68 -3.76 8.82
CA GLN A 241 -9.14 -4.40 7.60
C GLN A 241 -10.34 -5.29 7.89
N TYR A 242 -11.41 -5.11 7.15
CA TYR A 242 -12.61 -5.93 7.25
C TYR A 242 -12.82 -6.73 5.96
N ILE A 243 -12.86 -8.05 6.06
CA ILE A 243 -13.15 -8.96 4.95
C ILE A 243 -14.66 -9.07 4.76
N ILE A 244 -15.20 -8.39 3.75
CA ILE A 244 -16.64 -8.37 3.45
C ILE A 244 -17.07 -9.72 2.85
N SER A 245 -16.26 -10.24 1.92
CA SER A 245 -16.48 -11.54 1.25
C SER A 245 -15.14 -12.11 0.78
N SER A 246 -15.17 -13.27 0.11
CA SER A 246 -13.98 -13.85 -0.54
C SER A 246 -13.32 -12.94 -1.58
N HIS A 247 -14.02 -11.91 -2.06
CA HIS A 247 -13.53 -11.02 -3.10
C HIS A 247 -13.39 -9.58 -2.64
N TRP A 248 -14.10 -9.16 -1.60
CA TRP A 248 -14.15 -7.76 -1.15
C TRP A 248 -13.52 -7.57 0.21
N SER A 249 -12.68 -6.55 0.34
CA SER A 249 -12.19 -6.06 1.63
C SER A 249 -12.23 -4.53 1.72
N LEU A 250 -12.49 -4.04 2.91
CA LEU A 250 -12.43 -2.64 3.29
C LEU A 250 -11.26 -2.43 4.23
N ARG A 251 -10.52 -1.33 4.06
CA ARG A 251 -9.41 -0.91 4.93
C ARG A 251 -9.60 0.52 5.37
N VAL A 252 -9.20 0.80 6.60
CA VAL A 252 -9.20 2.15 7.17
C VAL A 252 -7.94 2.30 8.01
N GLU A 253 -7.26 3.43 7.88
CA GLU A 253 -6.06 3.75 8.66
C GLU A 253 -6.07 5.23 9.05
N PRO A 254 -6.54 5.57 10.26
CA PRO A 254 -6.20 6.83 10.88
C PRO A 254 -4.72 6.84 11.29
N SER A 255 -4.02 7.91 10.94
CA SER A 255 -2.60 8.09 11.24
C SER A 255 -2.34 9.46 11.85
N ILE A 256 -1.35 9.52 12.73
CA ILE A 256 -0.88 10.76 13.37
C ILE A 256 0.56 11.06 12.96
N GLY A 257 0.86 12.33 12.79
CA GLY A 257 2.22 12.81 12.56
C GLY A 257 3.05 12.74 13.83
N LEU A 258 4.29 12.24 13.71
CA LEU A 258 5.21 12.04 14.84
C LEU A 258 6.29 13.13 14.94
N SER A 259 6.51 13.92 13.88
CA SER A 259 7.50 15.00 13.85
C SER A 259 6.85 16.36 13.74
N GLU A 260 7.62 17.42 13.97
CA GLU A 260 7.14 18.81 13.85
C GLU A 260 6.76 19.20 12.42
N VAL A 261 7.30 18.51 11.42
CA VAL A 261 7.02 18.75 10.00
C VAL A 261 5.95 17.80 9.43
N SER A 262 5.56 16.78 10.18
CA SER A 262 4.47 15.88 9.78
C SER A 262 3.13 16.57 9.90
N ASP A 263 2.22 16.25 9.00
CA ASP A 263 0.84 16.68 9.12
C ASP A 263 0.19 16.04 10.36
N PRO A 264 -0.65 16.78 11.12
CA PRO A 264 -1.17 16.29 12.39
C PRO A 264 -1.98 15.03 12.29
N PHE A 265 -2.76 14.90 11.21
CA PHE A 265 -3.68 13.78 11.01
C PHE A 265 -3.84 13.42 9.54
N MET A 266 -3.93 12.12 9.29
CA MET A 266 -4.25 11.54 8.00
C MET A 266 -5.26 10.42 8.20
N LEU A 267 -6.22 10.31 7.29
CA LEU A 267 -7.16 9.19 7.23
C LEU A 267 -7.09 8.55 5.85
N ARG A 268 -6.70 7.30 5.82
CA ARG A 268 -6.64 6.49 4.60
C ARG A 268 -7.78 5.49 4.59
N THR A 269 -8.41 5.33 3.45
CA THR A 269 -9.46 4.34 3.23
C THR A 269 -9.21 3.60 1.93
N GLY A 270 -9.57 2.32 1.88
CA GLY A 270 -9.36 1.51 0.70
C GLY A 270 -10.42 0.42 0.57
N LEU A 271 -10.99 0.31 -0.62
CA LEU A 271 -11.87 -0.78 -1.01
C LEU A 271 -11.16 -1.62 -2.06
N THR A 272 -11.02 -2.91 -1.81
CA THR A 272 -10.33 -3.84 -2.70
C THR A 272 -11.31 -4.89 -3.22
N TYR A 273 -11.23 -5.19 -4.50
CA TYR A 273 -11.89 -6.30 -5.15
C TYR A 273 -10.91 -7.22 -5.85
N MET A 274 -11.02 -8.53 -5.64
CA MET A 274 -10.18 -9.55 -6.24
C MET A 274 -10.95 -10.35 -7.27
N PHE A 275 -10.49 -10.32 -8.52
CA PHE A 275 -10.89 -11.25 -9.57
C PHE A 275 -9.87 -12.37 -9.64
N GLY A 276 -10.31 -13.60 -9.58
CA GLY A 276 -9.44 -14.76 -9.73
C GLY A 276 -10.23 -16.02 -9.93
N PRO A 277 -9.60 -17.12 -10.31
CA PRO A 277 -10.30 -18.39 -10.39
C PRO A 277 -10.80 -18.71 -8.98
N SER A 278 -12.11 -18.67 -8.81
CA SER A 278 -12.76 -19.21 -7.61
C SER A 278 -12.36 -20.68 -7.51
N THR A 279 -11.53 -21.04 -6.54
CA THR A 279 -11.15 -22.44 -6.29
C THR A 279 -12.30 -23.30 -5.74
N SER A 280 -13.55 -22.85 -5.85
CA SER A 280 -14.74 -23.68 -5.63
C SER A 280 -14.99 -24.72 -6.74
N GLY A 281 -14.11 -24.81 -7.75
CA GLY A 281 -14.20 -25.71 -8.88
C GLY A 281 -13.24 -26.89 -8.80
N ALA A 282 -13.72 -27.99 -8.22
CA ALA A 282 -13.36 -29.36 -8.59
C ALA A 282 -11.87 -29.75 -8.56
N MET A 283 -11.44 -30.35 -7.44
CA MET A 283 -10.53 -31.49 -7.57
C MET A 283 -11.13 -32.52 -8.54
N LYS A 284 -10.75 -32.50 -9.80
CA LYS A 284 -10.71 -33.74 -10.56
C LYS A 284 -9.58 -34.56 -9.95
N MET A 285 -9.92 -35.54 -9.15
CA MET A 285 -9.04 -36.66 -8.87
C MET A 285 -8.81 -37.36 -10.20
N ASP A 286 -7.70 -37.10 -10.86
CA ASP A 286 -7.18 -38.02 -11.85
C ASP A 286 -6.66 -39.23 -11.08
N GLN A 287 -7.40 -40.33 -11.26
CA GLN A 287 -7.04 -41.69 -10.82
C GLN A 287 -5.86 -42.23 -11.62
#